data_525795024b0fafa4250faa4bf0fd6c8a
#
_entry.id   525795024b0fafa4250faa4bf0fd6c8a
#
_cell.length_a   1.000
_cell.length_b   1.000
_cell.length_c   1.000
_cell.angle_alpha   90.00
_cell.angle_beta   90.00
_cell.angle_gamma   90.00
#
_symmetry.space_group_name_H-M   'P 1'
#
loop_
_entity.id
_entity.type
_entity.pdbx_description
1 polymer ?
#
loop_
_entity_poly.entity_id
_entity_poly.type
_entity_poly.pdbx_seq_one_letter_code
_entity_poly.pdbx_strand_id
1 'polypeptide(L)' 'MPRINHIALKVADLEAATKFYENVYGFRQVKTGRSRGHVSRHMTDGYIDLALMVYDSEEDAEAKLV' A
#
# COMPACT_ATOMS: atom_id res chain seq x y z
N MET A 1 11.68 14.86 -17.20
CA MET A 1 12.23 13.59 -16.78
C MET A 1 11.23 12.82 -15.93
N PRO A 2 10.97 11.53 -16.23
CA PRO A 2 10.00 10.78 -15.45
C PRO A 2 10.48 10.55 -14.02
N ARG A 3 9.54 10.51 -13.11
CA ARG A 3 9.80 10.25 -11.70
C ARG A 3 8.93 9.12 -11.22
N ILE A 4 9.46 8.35 -10.29
CA ILE A 4 8.67 7.36 -9.61
C ILE A 4 7.95 8.08 -8.47
N ASN A 5 6.63 8.16 -8.57
CA ASN A 5 5.82 8.76 -7.53
C ASN A 5 4.73 7.81 -7.02
N HIS A 6 4.84 6.54 -7.41
CA HIS A 6 3.91 5.51 -6.98
C HIS A 6 4.72 4.31 -6.49
N ILE A 7 4.49 3.88 -5.27
CA ILE A 7 5.17 2.76 -4.64
C ILE A 7 4.13 1.81 -4.07
N ALA A 8 4.29 0.53 -4.34
CA ALA A 8 3.40 -0.50 -3.80
C ALA A 8 4.18 -1.41 -2.86
N LEU A 9 3.68 -1.58 -1.65
CA LEU A 9 4.32 -2.41 -0.63
C LEU A 9 3.37 -3.49 -0.14
N LYS A 10 3.86 -4.73 -0.08
CA LYS A 10 3.14 -5.82 0.55
C LYS A 10 3.37 -5.74 2.06
N VAL A 11 2.30 -5.75 2.84
CA VAL A 11 2.39 -5.69 4.30
C VAL A 11 1.55 -6.81 4.91
N ALA A 12 1.90 -7.20 6.12
CA ALA A 12 1.19 -8.27 6.82
C ALA A 12 -0.05 -7.76 7.55
N ASP A 13 0.00 -6.52 8.04
CA ASP A 13 -1.08 -5.92 8.83
C ASP A 13 -1.33 -4.51 8.31
N LEU A 14 -2.46 -4.34 7.65
CA LEU A 14 -2.79 -3.07 7.00
C LEU A 14 -2.93 -1.93 8.00
N GLU A 15 -3.59 -2.18 9.14
CA GLU A 15 -3.81 -1.12 10.13
C GLU A 15 -2.52 -0.68 10.80
N ALA A 16 -1.66 -1.63 11.12
CA ALA A 16 -0.36 -1.32 11.73
C ALA A 16 0.51 -0.52 10.76
N ALA A 17 0.56 -0.94 9.50
CA ALA A 17 1.32 -0.23 8.48
C ALA A 17 0.76 1.17 8.25
N THR A 18 -0.57 1.30 8.22
CA THR A 18 -1.22 2.60 8.04
C THR A 18 -0.82 3.56 9.15
N LYS A 19 -0.91 3.11 10.40
CA LYS A 19 -0.54 3.95 11.54
C LYS A 19 0.93 4.34 11.51
N PHE A 20 1.79 3.42 11.11
CA PHE A 20 3.22 3.69 11.01
C PHE A 20 3.48 4.83 10.03
N TYR A 21 2.92 4.78 8.84
CA TYR A 21 3.16 5.80 7.84
C TYR A 21 2.48 7.12 8.17
N GLU A 22 1.33 7.09 8.86
CA GLU A 22 0.69 8.30 9.34
C GLU A 22 1.54 9.00 10.40
N ASN A 23 2.03 8.23 11.38
CA ASN A 23 2.72 8.81 12.54
C ASN A 23 4.17 9.17 12.27
N VAL A 24 4.87 8.39 11.47
CA VAL A 24 6.31 8.59 11.24
C VAL A 24 6.56 9.53 10.06
N TYR A 25 5.80 9.38 8.98
CA TYR A 25 6.05 10.12 7.75
C TYR A 25 4.98 11.15 7.42
N GLY A 26 3.92 11.24 8.22
CA GLY A 26 2.87 12.22 7.97
C GLY A 26 2.01 11.92 6.75
N PHE A 27 1.97 10.69 6.30
CA PHE A 27 1.10 10.30 5.20
C PHE A 27 -0.35 10.32 5.64
N ARG A 28 -1.25 10.54 4.70
CA ARG A 28 -2.69 10.48 4.97
C ARG A 28 -3.35 9.49 4.03
N GLN A 29 -4.45 8.90 4.50
CA GLN A 29 -5.20 7.94 3.71
C GLN A 29 -5.98 8.65 2.61
N VAL A 30 -5.94 8.09 1.40
CA VAL A 30 -6.69 8.61 0.26
C VAL A 30 -7.90 7.73 0.00
N LYS A 31 -7.67 6.43 -0.17
CA LYS A 31 -8.76 5.48 -0.37
C LYS A 31 -8.32 4.07 -0.03
N THR A 32 -9.29 3.23 0.28
CA THR A 32 -9.08 1.81 0.51
C THR A 32 -9.96 1.06 -0.46
N GLY A 33 -9.42 0.05 -1.12
CA GLY A 33 -10.18 -0.76 -2.06
C GLY A 33 -9.82 -2.22 -1.93
N ARG A 34 -10.73 -3.08 -2.41
CA ARG A 34 -10.49 -4.51 -2.44
C ARG A 34 -10.56 -4.99 -3.86
N SER A 35 -9.53 -5.68 -4.28
CA SER A 35 -9.48 -6.34 -5.57
C SER A 35 -9.40 -7.85 -5.33
N ARG A 36 -9.46 -8.63 -6.41
CA ARG A 36 -9.35 -10.07 -6.27
C ARG A 36 -8.01 -10.43 -5.63
N GLY A 37 -8.08 -11.12 -4.51
CA GLY A 37 -6.91 -11.65 -3.84
C GLY A 37 -6.17 -10.68 -2.93
N HIS A 38 -6.59 -9.43 -2.84
CA HIS A 38 -5.91 -8.49 -1.94
C HIS A 38 -6.75 -7.27 -1.60
N VAL A 39 -6.36 -6.61 -0.51
CA VAL A 39 -6.89 -5.31 -0.10
C VAL A 39 -5.76 -4.31 -0.25
N SER A 40 -6.05 -3.15 -0.80
CA SER A 40 -5.05 -2.10 -0.92
C SER A 40 -5.54 -0.81 -0.27
N ARG A 41 -4.63 -0.08 0.34
CA ARG A 41 -4.89 1.23 0.91
C ARG A 41 -3.89 2.22 0.33
N HIS A 42 -4.40 3.26 -0.30
CA HIS A 42 -3.57 4.29 -0.88
C HIS A 42 -3.38 5.42 0.10
N MET A 43 -2.13 5.84 0.27
CA MET A 43 -1.76 6.93 1.16
C MET A 43 -0.86 7.91 0.41
N THR A 44 -0.82 9.14 0.85
CA THR A 44 0.00 10.15 0.20
C THR A 44 0.51 11.17 1.21
N ASP A 45 1.67 11.74 0.91
CA ASP A 45 2.18 12.90 1.62
C ASP A 45 1.94 14.18 0.81
N GLY A 46 1.18 14.06 -0.30
CA GLY A 46 0.95 15.15 -1.23
C GLY A 46 1.78 15.05 -2.49
N TYR A 47 2.74 14.13 -2.52
CA TYR A 47 3.67 13.95 -3.63
C TYR A 47 3.75 12.51 -4.09
N ILE A 48 3.95 11.58 -3.15
CA ILE A 48 4.09 10.16 -3.44
C ILE A 48 2.75 9.46 -3.21
N ASP A 49 2.40 8.54 -4.09
CA ASP A 49 1.26 7.65 -3.93
C ASP A 49 1.80 6.31 -3.42
N LEU A 50 1.50 5.99 -2.17
CA LEU A 50 1.95 4.76 -1.54
C LEU A 50 0.77 3.80 -1.42
N ALA A 51 0.87 2.64 -2.05
CA ALA A 51 -0.16 1.61 -1.96
C ALA A 51 0.31 0.52 -1.01
N LEU A 52 -0.38 0.37 0.11
CA LEU A 52 -0.13 -0.71 1.06
C LEU A 52 -1.08 -1.85 0.73
N MET A 53 -0.54 -3.06 0.55
CA MET A 53 -1.35 -4.19 0.11
C MET A 53 -1.21 -5.38 1.05
N VAL A 54 -2.37 -5.97 1.39
CA VAL A 54 -2.43 -7.22 2.13
C VAL A 54 -3.08 -8.25 1.23
N TYR A 55 -2.39 -9.34 0.98
CA TYR A 55 -2.86 -10.40 0.10
C TYR A 55 -3.59 -11.48 0.91
N ASP A 56 -4.61 -12.08 0.29
CA ASP A 56 -5.40 -13.12 0.95
C ASP A 56 -4.59 -14.39 1.19
N SER A 57 -3.56 -14.64 0.37
CA SER A 57 -2.70 -15.81 0.53
C SER A 57 -1.30 -15.52 0.02
N GLU A 58 -0.33 -16.32 0.47
CA GLU A 58 1.05 -16.20 -0.01
C GLU A 58 1.15 -16.50 -1.51
N GLU A 59 0.34 -17.41 -2.00
CA GLU A 59 0.34 -17.74 -3.43
C GLU A 59 -0.09 -16.53 -4.25
N ASP A 60 -1.11 -15.82 -3.82
CA ASP A 60 -1.55 -14.61 -4.51
C ASP A 60 -0.48 -13.53 -4.49
N ALA A 61 0.20 -13.39 -3.35
CA ALA A 61 1.27 -12.40 -3.23
C ALA A 61 2.42 -12.71 -4.18
N GLU A 62 2.82 -13.97 -4.27
CA GLU A 62 3.89 -14.38 -5.16
C GLU A 62 3.53 -14.15 -6.62
N ALA A 63 2.30 -14.46 -7.00
CA ALA A 63 1.84 -14.26 -8.37
C ALA A 63 1.88 -12.78 -8.77
N LYS A 64 1.64 -11.89 -7.82
CA LYS A 64 1.63 -10.45 -8.10
C LYS A 64 3.02 -9.82 -8.12
N LEU A 65 4.00 -10.50 -7.57
CA LEU A 65 5.36 -9.99 -7.54
C LEU A 65 6.15 -10.25 -8.84
N VAL A 66 5.61 -11.05 -9.70
CA VAL A 66 6.29 -11.42 -10.97
C VAL A 66 6.15 -10.34 -12.03
#